data_2ee27a8b6e71fb4dc80bfce77cefdce4
#
_entry.id   2ee27a8b6e71fb4dc80bfce77cefdce4
#
_cell.length_a   1.000
_cell.length_b   1.000
_cell.length_c   1.000
_cell.angle_alpha   90.00
_cell.angle_beta   90.00
_cell.angle_gamma   90.00
#
_symmetry.space_group_name_H-M   'P 1'
#
loop_
_entity.id
_entity.type
_entity.pdbx_description
1 polymer ?
#
loop_
_entity_poly.entity_id
_entity_poly.type
_entity_poly.pdbx_seq_one_letter_code
_entity_poly.pdbx_strand_id
1 'polypeptide(L)'
;MITFYKITVYFSVAFIIFSYLGFTSAQDTSKIRYTTLPGSKLWIEGSSNIDEFTCTTRQVNGYAELINDTNLNSSSLKNDKAIVTVIVHTLDCGKYMMNEDMYNAMKADKYPDINYDLIKANLSTKPDSANWYSLKTYGSLYIAGVRNDVYINFNVEKLSDGNFRIIGGIPISMLDYGITPPTHFFGLIRANKNLIVHFDLLAGREEKIVKNSK
;
A
#
# COMPACT_ATOMS: atom_id res chain seq x y z
N MET A 1 39.02 15.54 -62.99
CA MET A 1 37.58 15.07 -62.85
C MET A 1 37.36 13.98 -61.78
N ILE A 2 38.41 13.57 -61.03
CA ILE A 2 38.29 12.46 -60.05
C ILE A 2 38.15 12.98 -58.62
N THR A 3 38.54 14.22 -58.33
CA THR A 3 38.57 14.79 -56.99
C THR A 3 37.19 15.24 -56.46
N PHE A 4 36.28 15.66 -57.34
CA PHE A 4 34.92 16.09 -56.98
C PHE A 4 33.97 14.93 -56.60
N TYR A 5 34.20 13.73 -57.15
CA TYR A 5 33.36 12.56 -56.86
C TYR A 5 33.59 11.99 -55.44
N LYS A 6 34.82 12.09 -54.91
CA LYS A 6 35.17 11.60 -53.57
C LYS A 6 34.55 12.47 -52.47
N ILE A 7 34.42 13.79 -52.65
CA ILE A 7 33.88 14.71 -51.64
C ILE A 7 32.37 14.51 -51.54
N THR A 8 31.67 14.27 -52.61
CA THR A 8 30.20 14.05 -52.63
C THR A 8 29.80 12.75 -51.93
N VAL A 9 30.61 11.71 -52.03
CA VAL A 9 30.35 10.42 -51.37
C VAL A 9 30.54 10.50 -49.86
N TYR A 10 31.51 11.25 -49.38
CA TYR A 10 31.71 11.44 -47.90
C TYR A 10 30.60 12.29 -47.25
N PHE A 11 30.03 13.26 -47.99
CA PHE A 11 28.91 14.06 -47.49
C PHE A 11 27.61 13.24 -47.42
N SER A 12 27.36 12.36 -48.35
CA SER A 12 26.18 11.47 -48.33
C SER A 12 26.25 10.41 -47.25
N VAL A 13 27.41 9.86 -46.97
CA VAL A 13 27.61 8.85 -45.90
C VAL A 13 27.51 9.52 -44.52
N ALA A 14 28.01 10.75 -44.32
CA ALA A 14 27.87 11.50 -43.06
C ALA A 14 26.40 11.86 -42.77
N PHE A 15 25.60 12.17 -43.78
CA PHE A 15 24.20 12.48 -43.63
C PHE A 15 23.33 11.25 -43.29
N ILE A 16 23.69 10.07 -43.80
CA ILE A 16 23.00 8.81 -43.49
C ILE A 16 23.30 8.35 -42.07
N ILE A 17 24.52 8.56 -41.54
CA ILE A 17 24.87 8.19 -40.17
C ILE A 17 24.17 9.11 -39.14
N PHE A 18 23.92 10.37 -39.46
CA PHE A 18 23.20 11.29 -38.57
C PHE A 18 21.68 10.97 -38.47
N SER A 19 21.11 10.30 -39.46
CA SER A 19 19.70 9.86 -39.43
C SER A 19 19.43 8.67 -38.53
N TYR A 20 20.47 7.94 -38.10
CA TYR A 20 20.36 6.79 -37.18
C TYR A 20 20.60 7.14 -35.70
N LEU A 21 20.91 8.42 -35.38
CA LEU A 21 20.80 8.91 -34.02
C LEU A 21 19.32 9.14 -33.71
N GLY A 22 18.59 8.02 -33.57
CA GLY A 22 17.22 8.04 -33.11
C GLY A 22 17.17 8.79 -31.78
N PHE A 23 16.46 9.91 -31.78
CA PHE A 23 16.00 10.54 -30.56
C PHE A 23 15.21 9.48 -29.79
N THR A 24 15.85 8.81 -28.86
CA THR A 24 15.14 8.10 -27.80
C THR A 24 14.48 9.18 -26.95
N SER A 25 13.23 9.53 -27.26
CA SER A 25 12.42 10.32 -26.33
C SER A 25 12.32 9.49 -25.04
N ALA A 26 12.99 9.95 -24.00
CA ALA A 26 12.77 9.45 -22.66
C ALA A 26 11.26 9.65 -22.42
N GLN A 27 10.50 8.57 -22.38
CA GLN A 27 9.12 8.60 -21.92
C GLN A 27 9.19 9.02 -20.46
N ASP A 28 8.86 10.29 -20.21
CA ASP A 28 8.69 10.80 -18.85
C ASP A 28 7.47 10.07 -18.26
N THR A 29 7.73 8.96 -17.60
CA THR A 29 6.72 8.23 -16.85
C THR A 29 6.42 9.01 -15.59
N SER A 30 5.51 9.98 -15.70
CA SER A 30 5.05 10.74 -14.55
C SER A 30 4.39 9.80 -13.54
N LYS A 31 5.02 9.67 -12.38
CA LYS A 31 4.45 8.96 -11.25
C LYS A 31 3.47 9.88 -10.53
N ILE A 32 2.30 9.36 -10.24
CA ILE A 32 1.29 10.03 -9.41
C ILE A 32 1.34 9.38 -8.04
N ARG A 33 1.47 10.21 -7.01
CA ARG A 33 1.48 9.75 -5.63
C ARG A 33 0.14 10.08 -4.97
N TYR A 34 -0.40 9.07 -4.30
CA TYR A 34 -1.56 9.16 -3.44
C TYR A 34 -1.12 8.92 -2.01
N THR A 35 -1.68 9.65 -1.06
CA THR A 35 -1.41 9.49 0.38
C THR A 35 -2.70 9.26 1.13
N THR A 36 -2.61 8.61 2.27
CA THR A 36 -3.77 8.46 3.17
C THR A 36 -4.24 9.82 3.67
N LEU A 37 -5.56 10.01 3.71
CA LEU A 37 -6.21 11.22 4.17
C LEU A 37 -6.80 11.06 5.58
N PRO A 38 -7.04 12.17 6.30
CA PRO A 38 -7.83 12.18 7.53
C PRO A 38 -9.20 11.52 7.31
N GLY A 39 -9.66 10.74 8.30
CA GLY A 39 -10.85 9.89 8.18
C GLY A 39 -10.54 8.43 7.91
N SER A 40 -9.33 8.10 7.49
CA SER A 40 -8.85 6.72 7.42
C SER A 40 -8.88 6.06 8.80
N LYS A 41 -9.25 4.79 8.85
CA LYS A 41 -9.27 4.00 10.07
C LYS A 41 -8.89 2.55 9.81
N LEU A 42 -8.36 1.92 10.85
CA LEU A 42 -8.13 0.49 10.92
C LEU A 42 -8.66 -0.01 12.25
N TRP A 43 -9.27 -1.19 12.27
CA TRP A 43 -9.66 -1.84 13.51
C TRP A 43 -9.39 -3.34 13.45
N ILE A 44 -9.13 -3.88 14.61
CA ILE A 44 -8.87 -5.30 14.83
C ILE A 44 -10.03 -5.86 15.63
N GLU A 45 -10.69 -6.87 15.12
CA GLU A 45 -11.71 -7.63 15.84
C GLU A 45 -11.09 -8.93 16.33
N GLY A 46 -11.27 -9.22 17.59
CA GLY A 46 -10.82 -10.42 18.23
C GLY A 46 -11.79 -10.89 19.31
N SER A 47 -11.54 -12.06 19.83
CA SER A 47 -12.32 -12.62 20.93
C SER A 47 -11.43 -13.26 21.99
N SER A 48 -11.98 -13.41 23.16
CA SER A 48 -11.45 -14.25 24.23
C SER A 48 -12.43 -15.39 24.52
N ASN A 49 -12.08 -16.23 25.50
CA ASN A 49 -13.00 -17.26 25.98
C ASN A 49 -14.23 -16.72 26.72
N ILE A 50 -14.32 -15.41 26.96
CA ILE A 50 -15.44 -14.80 27.71
C ILE A 50 -16.15 -13.65 26.94
N ASP A 51 -15.46 -12.96 26.02
CA ASP A 51 -15.99 -11.77 25.36
C ASP A 51 -15.27 -11.47 24.04
N GLU A 52 -15.88 -10.64 23.21
CA GLU A 52 -15.29 -10.07 22.00
C GLU A 52 -14.66 -8.70 22.34
N PHE A 53 -13.69 -8.29 21.52
CA PHE A 53 -13.06 -6.98 21.65
C PHE A 53 -12.74 -6.38 20.30
N THR A 54 -12.63 -5.06 20.29
CA THR A 54 -12.21 -4.29 19.12
C THR A 54 -11.14 -3.29 19.52
N CYS A 55 -10.03 -3.26 18.78
CA CYS A 55 -8.98 -2.26 18.94
C CYS A 55 -8.93 -1.39 17.67
N THR A 56 -8.96 -0.08 17.80
CA THR A 56 -9.11 0.85 16.67
C THR A 56 -8.00 1.89 16.63
N THR A 57 -7.55 2.26 15.43
CA THR A 57 -6.74 3.46 15.21
C THR A 57 -7.26 4.27 14.04
N ARG A 58 -7.06 5.60 14.12
CA ARG A 58 -7.24 6.56 13.02
C ARG A 58 -5.91 7.08 12.48
N GLN A 59 -4.80 6.61 13.00
CA GLN A 59 -3.46 6.96 12.57
C GLN A 59 -2.91 5.87 11.62
N VAL A 60 -3.43 5.88 10.41
CA VAL A 60 -2.97 5.00 9.34
C VAL A 60 -2.24 5.87 8.33
N ASN A 61 -0.94 5.66 8.19
CA ASN A 61 -0.09 6.38 7.27
C ASN A 61 0.22 5.48 6.07
N GLY A 62 0.18 6.05 4.89
CA GLY A 62 0.52 5.27 3.70
C GLY A 62 0.61 6.12 2.46
N TYR A 63 1.23 5.56 1.45
CA TYR A 63 1.24 6.14 0.12
C TYR A 63 1.22 5.05 -0.96
N ALA A 64 0.74 5.43 -2.14
CA ALA A 64 0.84 4.64 -3.36
C ALA A 64 1.41 5.50 -4.47
N GLU A 65 2.38 4.97 -5.22
CA GLU A 65 2.94 5.58 -6.43
C GLU A 65 2.46 4.78 -7.63
N LEU A 66 1.65 5.39 -8.47
CA LEU A 66 1.08 4.81 -9.67
C LEU A 66 1.81 5.35 -10.90
N ILE A 67 2.14 4.47 -11.84
CA ILE A 67 2.69 4.85 -13.14
C ILE A 67 1.54 4.97 -14.12
N ASN A 68 1.18 6.21 -14.49
CA ASN A 68 0.06 6.57 -15.38
C ASN A 68 -1.35 6.43 -14.78
N ASP A 69 -1.95 7.57 -14.46
CA ASP A 69 -3.34 7.72 -14.00
C ASP A 69 -4.39 7.26 -15.03
N THR A 70 -4.00 7.14 -16.31
CA THR A 70 -4.93 6.82 -17.40
C THR A 70 -5.24 5.34 -17.55
N ASN A 71 -4.53 4.45 -16.86
CA ASN A 71 -4.65 3.02 -17.04
C ASN A 71 -5.19 2.26 -15.80
N LEU A 72 -6.22 2.78 -15.15
CA LEU A 72 -7.10 1.93 -14.32
C LEU A 72 -7.71 0.76 -15.12
N ASN A 73 -7.56 0.79 -16.45
CA ASN A 73 -7.94 -0.27 -17.36
C ASN A 73 -6.86 -1.37 -17.55
N SER A 74 -5.65 -1.20 -17.01
CA SER A 74 -4.65 -2.26 -17.06
C SER A 74 -4.77 -3.14 -15.82
N SER A 75 -5.13 -4.39 -16.02
CA SER A 75 -5.36 -5.40 -14.99
C SER A 75 -4.12 -5.76 -14.16
N SER A 76 -2.97 -5.15 -14.37
CA SER A 76 -1.73 -5.42 -13.66
C SER A 76 -0.98 -4.12 -13.37
N LEU A 77 -0.94 -3.75 -12.11
CA LEU A 77 -0.13 -2.65 -11.58
C LEU A 77 1.33 -3.16 -11.43
N LYS A 78 2.03 -3.24 -12.56
CA LYS A 78 3.42 -3.68 -12.60
C LYS A 78 4.32 -2.45 -12.42
N ASN A 79 5.15 -2.44 -11.39
CA ASN A 79 6.04 -1.37 -10.94
C ASN A 79 5.37 -0.26 -10.09
N ASP A 80 4.15 -0.45 -9.65
CA ASP A 80 3.54 0.43 -8.65
C ASP A 80 4.07 0.07 -7.26
N LYS A 81 4.19 1.07 -6.42
CA LYS A 81 4.64 0.92 -5.05
C LYS A 81 3.54 1.40 -4.12
N ALA A 82 3.22 0.61 -3.11
CA ALA A 82 2.38 1.09 -2.02
C ALA A 82 2.90 0.56 -0.69
N ILE A 83 2.89 1.44 0.30
CA ILE A 83 3.26 1.14 1.68
C ILE A 83 2.17 1.66 2.59
N VAL A 84 1.78 0.85 3.57
CA VAL A 84 0.87 1.26 4.65
C VAL A 84 1.55 0.96 5.97
N THR A 85 1.54 1.93 6.87
CA THR A 85 2.15 1.85 8.21
C THR A 85 1.12 2.21 9.27
N VAL A 86 1.05 1.40 10.31
CA VAL A 86 0.25 1.64 11.52
C VAL A 86 1.17 1.59 12.73
N ILE A 87 1.18 2.65 13.53
CA ILE A 87 1.93 2.70 14.78
C ILE A 87 1.16 1.91 15.85
N VAL A 88 1.78 0.89 16.43
CA VAL A 88 1.14 -0.05 17.37
C VAL A 88 0.53 0.68 18.58
N HIS A 89 1.26 1.65 19.16
CA HIS A 89 0.79 2.42 20.32
C HIS A 89 -0.42 3.35 20.03
N THR A 90 -0.86 3.47 18.78
CA THR A 90 -2.08 4.20 18.42
C THR A 90 -3.34 3.34 18.37
N LEU A 91 -3.18 2.03 18.47
CA LEU A 91 -4.31 1.10 18.59
C LEU A 91 -4.89 1.20 20.01
N ASP A 92 -6.19 1.45 20.09
CA ASP A 92 -6.93 1.58 21.36
C ASP A 92 -8.05 0.55 21.41
N CYS A 93 -8.01 -0.31 22.42
CA CYS A 93 -9.01 -1.34 22.71
C CYS A 93 -10.05 -0.86 23.76
N GLY A 94 -10.03 0.42 24.13
CA GLY A 94 -10.97 1.02 25.07
C GLY A 94 -10.70 0.69 26.56
N LYS A 95 -9.68 -0.11 26.86
CA LYS A 95 -9.28 -0.48 28.23
C LYS A 95 -7.77 -0.43 28.35
N TYR A 96 -7.25 0.33 29.31
CA TYR A 96 -5.82 0.52 29.54
C TYR A 96 -5.05 -0.81 29.62
N MET A 97 -5.51 -1.75 30.45
CA MET A 97 -4.83 -3.03 30.61
C MET A 97 -4.80 -3.86 29.32
N MET A 98 -5.86 -3.79 28.51
CA MET A 98 -5.90 -4.50 27.23
C MET A 98 -4.95 -3.87 26.21
N ASN A 99 -4.81 -2.53 26.24
CA ASN A 99 -3.82 -1.84 25.42
C ASN A 99 -2.40 -2.28 25.79
N GLU A 100 -2.06 -2.28 27.08
CA GLU A 100 -0.75 -2.71 27.56
C GLU A 100 -0.44 -4.17 27.17
N ASP A 101 -1.42 -5.06 27.33
CA ASP A 101 -1.24 -6.47 26.93
C ASP A 101 -1.00 -6.62 25.44
N MET A 102 -1.74 -5.87 24.63
CA MET A 102 -1.54 -5.86 23.18
C MET A 102 -0.16 -5.31 22.82
N TYR A 103 0.26 -4.17 23.40
CA TYR A 103 1.57 -3.58 23.12
C TYR A 103 2.71 -4.51 23.52
N ASN A 104 2.60 -5.14 24.68
CA ASN A 104 3.57 -6.12 25.16
C ASN A 104 3.62 -7.36 24.26
N ALA A 105 2.45 -7.92 23.89
CA ALA A 105 2.37 -9.09 23.03
C ALA A 105 2.98 -8.82 21.64
N MET A 106 2.77 -7.62 21.09
CA MET A 106 3.33 -7.18 19.84
C MET A 106 4.78 -6.68 19.94
N LYS A 107 5.34 -6.61 21.17
CA LYS A 107 6.69 -6.09 21.43
C LYS A 107 6.85 -4.66 20.86
N ALA A 108 5.88 -3.79 21.14
CA ALA A 108 5.74 -2.48 20.52
C ALA A 108 6.94 -1.55 20.74
N ASP A 109 7.64 -1.66 21.87
CA ASP A 109 8.86 -0.90 22.15
C ASP A 109 10.01 -1.26 21.18
N LYS A 110 10.06 -2.51 20.71
CA LYS A 110 11.08 -2.98 19.78
C LYS A 110 10.64 -2.90 18.33
N TYR A 111 9.36 -3.12 18.08
CA TYR A 111 8.73 -3.13 16.77
C TYR A 111 7.50 -2.22 16.80
N PRO A 112 7.70 -0.88 16.74
CA PRO A 112 6.63 0.08 16.96
C PRO A 112 5.61 0.13 15.81
N ASP A 113 5.98 -0.43 14.64
CA ASP A 113 5.19 -0.29 13.43
C ASP A 113 4.72 -1.65 12.91
N ILE A 114 3.49 -1.68 12.43
CA ILE A 114 2.96 -2.69 11.52
C ILE A 114 3.10 -2.11 10.11
N ASN A 115 3.75 -2.84 9.20
CA ASN A 115 3.97 -2.37 7.83
C ASN A 115 3.43 -3.38 6.82
N TYR A 116 2.80 -2.87 5.76
CA TYR A 116 2.44 -3.63 4.58
C TYR A 116 3.12 -3.03 3.36
N ASP A 117 3.92 -3.84 2.66
CA ASP A 117 4.62 -3.47 1.43
C ASP A 117 4.02 -4.22 0.25
N LEU A 118 3.44 -3.50 -0.69
CA LEU A 118 2.86 -4.07 -1.90
C LEU A 118 3.94 -4.64 -2.81
N ILE A 119 3.75 -5.88 -3.28
CA ILE A 119 4.58 -6.53 -4.30
C ILE A 119 3.84 -6.56 -5.64
N LYS A 120 2.54 -6.88 -5.62
CA LYS A 120 1.72 -7.01 -6.83
C LYS A 120 0.27 -6.67 -6.53
N ALA A 121 -0.38 -6.03 -7.49
CA ALA A 121 -1.80 -5.75 -7.42
C ALA A 121 -2.49 -6.04 -8.76
N ASN A 122 -3.73 -6.49 -8.70
CA ASN A 122 -4.62 -6.70 -9.83
C ASN A 122 -5.95 -6.02 -9.54
N LEU A 123 -6.29 -5.03 -10.34
CA LEU A 123 -7.56 -4.31 -10.27
C LEU A 123 -8.55 -4.92 -11.27
N SER A 124 -9.82 -5.07 -10.90
CA SER A 124 -10.86 -5.44 -11.84
C SER A 124 -11.06 -4.34 -12.89
N THR A 125 -11.29 -4.73 -14.14
CA THR A 125 -11.46 -3.78 -15.26
C THR A 125 -12.82 -3.07 -15.26
N LYS A 126 -13.79 -3.60 -14.50
CA LYS A 126 -15.14 -3.07 -14.38
C LYS A 126 -15.57 -3.05 -12.91
N PRO A 127 -16.28 -2.01 -12.48
CA PRO A 127 -16.89 -1.99 -11.16
C PRO A 127 -18.07 -2.98 -11.08
N ASP A 128 -18.46 -3.32 -9.85
CA ASP A 128 -19.71 -3.98 -9.58
C ASP A 128 -20.93 -3.03 -9.70
N SER A 129 -22.13 -3.54 -9.38
CA SER A 129 -23.39 -2.76 -9.43
C SER A 129 -23.41 -1.60 -8.42
N ALA A 130 -22.56 -1.62 -7.40
CA ALA A 130 -22.43 -0.57 -6.39
C ALA A 130 -21.24 0.38 -6.66
N ASN A 131 -20.66 0.31 -7.86
CA ASN A 131 -19.52 1.13 -8.32
C ASN A 131 -18.20 0.84 -7.60
N TRP A 132 -18.03 -0.35 -7.03
CA TRP A 132 -16.80 -0.80 -6.41
C TRP A 132 -15.94 -1.63 -7.36
N TYR A 133 -14.65 -1.36 -7.38
CA TYR A 133 -13.65 -2.16 -8.08
C TYR A 133 -13.02 -3.15 -7.10
N SER A 134 -12.86 -4.40 -7.51
CA SER A 134 -12.13 -5.39 -6.72
C SER A 134 -10.63 -5.25 -6.99
N LEU A 135 -9.84 -5.08 -5.93
CA LEU A 135 -8.38 -5.00 -5.96
C LEU A 135 -7.81 -6.19 -5.17
N LYS A 136 -7.14 -7.10 -5.87
CA LYS A 136 -6.43 -8.23 -5.26
C LYS A 136 -4.95 -7.88 -5.18
N THR A 137 -4.39 -7.93 -3.98
CA THR A 137 -2.98 -7.62 -3.74
C THR A 137 -2.24 -8.81 -3.17
N TYR A 138 -0.94 -8.84 -3.45
CA TYR A 138 0.04 -9.71 -2.81
C TYR A 138 1.16 -8.81 -2.30
N GLY A 139 1.55 -8.96 -1.05
CA GLY A 139 2.54 -8.12 -0.41
C GLY A 139 3.10 -8.71 0.87
N SER A 140 4.10 -8.03 1.43
CA SER A 140 4.75 -8.42 2.67
C SER A 140 4.13 -7.66 3.84
N LEU A 141 3.62 -8.40 4.82
CA LEU A 141 3.07 -7.86 6.06
C LEU A 141 4.04 -8.14 7.21
N TYR A 142 4.45 -7.07 7.90
CA TYR A 142 5.38 -7.11 9.02
C TYR A 142 4.63 -6.81 10.31
N ILE A 143 4.63 -7.73 11.26
CA ILE A 143 4.01 -7.58 12.58
C ILE A 143 4.99 -8.15 13.63
N ALA A 144 5.24 -7.43 14.70
CA ALA A 144 6.10 -7.84 15.80
C ALA A 144 7.50 -8.33 15.37
N GLY A 145 8.04 -7.77 14.28
CA GLY A 145 9.33 -8.13 13.69
C GLY A 145 9.33 -9.38 12.82
N VAL A 146 8.17 -10.00 12.58
CA VAL A 146 8.02 -11.15 11.70
C VAL A 146 7.38 -10.72 10.38
N ARG A 147 7.96 -11.17 9.26
CA ARG A 147 7.46 -10.94 7.91
C ARG A 147 6.72 -12.17 7.40
N ASN A 148 5.52 -11.96 6.87
CA ASN A 148 4.81 -12.95 6.08
C ASN A 148 4.30 -12.33 4.79
N ASP A 149 4.34 -13.09 3.69
CA ASP A 149 3.75 -12.66 2.45
C ASP A 149 2.27 -13.08 2.43
N VAL A 150 1.39 -12.12 2.13
CA VAL A 150 -0.05 -12.28 2.27
C VAL A 150 -0.81 -11.81 1.03
N TYR A 151 -1.98 -12.41 0.81
CA TYR A 151 -2.96 -11.93 -0.16
C TYR A 151 -4.03 -11.13 0.58
N ILE A 152 -4.32 -9.93 0.11
CA ILE A 152 -5.40 -9.09 0.64
C ILE A 152 -6.33 -8.70 -0.49
N ASN A 153 -7.64 -8.84 -0.26
CA ASN A 153 -8.66 -8.37 -1.17
C ASN A 153 -9.24 -7.06 -0.64
N PHE A 154 -9.24 -6.05 -1.51
CA PHE A 154 -9.82 -4.73 -1.25
C PHE A 154 -10.97 -4.48 -2.19
N ASN A 155 -11.91 -3.63 -1.75
CA ASN A 155 -12.83 -2.93 -2.61
C ASN A 155 -12.43 -1.47 -2.67
N VAL A 156 -12.38 -0.92 -3.89
CA VAL A 156 -11.94 0.45 -4.17
C VAL A 156 -13.06 1.20 -4.85
N GLU A 157 -13.43 2.36 -4.33
CA GLU A 157 -14.38 3.29 -4.92
C GLU A 157 -13.68 4.60 -5.26
N LYS A 158 -13.95 5.12 -6.47
CA LYS A 158 -13.53 6.47 -6.84
C LYS A 158 -14.61 7.45 -6.38
N LEU A 159 -14.25 8.38 -5.52
CA LEU A 159 -15.14 9.40 -4.99
C LEU A 159 -15.33 10.57 -5.98
N SER A 160 -16.38 11.35 -5.79
CA SER A 160 -16.75 12.48 -6.67
C SER A 160 -15.70 13.60 -6.69
N ASP A 161 -14.90 13.73 -5.62
CA ASP A 161 -13.79 14.69 -5.49
C ASP A 161 -12.47 14.20 -6.12
N GLY A 162 -12.48 13.00 -6.74
CA GLY A 162 -11.30 12.38 -7.33
C GLY A 162 -10.42 11.58 -6.38
N ASN A 163 -10.76 11.55 -5.09
CA ASN A 163 -10.14 10.70 -4.10
C ASN A 163 -10.61 9.24 -4.23
N PHE A 164 -9.99 8.35 -3.48
CA PHE A 164 -10.36 6.94 -3.42
C PHE A 164 -10.72 6.54 -1.99
N ARG A 165 -11.73 5.70 -1.87
CA ARG A 165 -12.02 4.93 -0.65
C ARG A 165 -11.65 3.48 -0.86
N ILE A 166 -10.92 2.90 0.08
CA ILE A 166 -10.39 1.55 0.00
C ILE A 166 -10.81 0.82 1.27
N ILE A 167 -11.65 -0.20 1.11
CA ILE A 167 -12.13 -1.00 2.23
C ILE A 167 -11.74 -2.45 2.06
N GLY A 168 -11.54 -3.15 3.18
CA GLY A 168 -11.25 -4.57 3.16
C GLY A 168 -10.98 -5.12 4.54
N GLY A 169 -10.60 -6.39 4.56
CA GLY A 169 -10.20 -7.08 5.78
C GLY A 169 -9.35 -8.31 5.48
N ILE A 170 -8.56 -8.71 6.48
CA ILE A 170 -7.72 -9.89 6.42
C ILE A 170 -7.77 -10.65 7.75
N PRO A 171 -8.01 -11.97 7.72
CA PRO A 171 -7.81 -12.81 8.90
C PRO A 171 -6.32 -12.93 9.21
N ILE A 172 -5.96 -12.79 10.49
CA ILE A 172 -4.60 -12.88 10.99
C ILE A 172 -4.56 -13.92 12.12
N SER A 173 -3.59 -14.82 12.07
CA SER A 173 -3.24 -15.66 13.22
C SER A 173 -2.07 -15.03 13.95
N MET A 174 -2.21 -14.74 15.23
CA MET A 174 -1.13 -14.21 16.08
C MET A 174 0.11 -15.10 16.04
N LEU A 175 -0.10 -16.43 15.96
CA LEU A 175 0.99 -17.41 15.97
C LEU A 175 1.87 -17.31 14.72
N ASP A 176 1.31 -16.92 13.59
CA ASP A 176 2.07 -16.75 12.34
C ASP A 176 3.10 -15.60 12.43
N TYR A 177 2.91 -14.71 13.41
CA TYR A 177 3.81 -13.59 13.69
C TYR A 177 4.58 -13.77 15.00
N GLY A 178 4.63 -14.99 15.56
CA GLY A 178 5.35 -15.28 16.80
C GLY A 178 4.78 -14.55 18.01
N ILE A 179 3.50 -14.17 17.95
CA ILE A 179 2.78 -13.52 19.05
C ILE A 179 2.04 -14.59 19.85
N THR A 180 2.37 -14.71 21.13
CA THR A 180 1.60 -15.53 22.07
C THR A 180 0.33 -14.78 22.45
N PRO A 181 -0.87 -15.36 22.27
CA PRO A 181 -2.11 -14.72 22.68
C PRO A 181 -2.10 -14.30 24.15
N PRO A 182 -2.42 -13.06 24.49
CA PRO A 182 -2.43 -12.57 25.86
C PRO A 182 -3.38 -13.35 26.76
N THR A 183 -2.99 -13.48 28.05
CA THR A 183 -3.83 -14.10 29.08
C THR A 183 -3.91 -13.21 30.31
N HIS A 184 -5.08 -13.17 30.94
CA HIS A 184 -5.34 -12.39 32.14
C HIS A 184 -5.84 -13.28 33.27
N PHE A 185 -5.84 -12.77 34.52
CA PHE A 185 -6.32 -13.44 35.72
C PHE A 185 -5.74 -14.86 35.84
N PHE A 186 -4.40 -14.95 35.90
CA PHE A 186 -3.68 -16.23 36.04
C PHE A 186 -4.02 -17.25 34.91
N GLY A 187 -4.33 -16.76 33.71
CA GLY A 187 -4.65 -17.59 32.56
C GLY A 187 -6.12 -18.01 32.44
N LEU A 188 -7.00 -17.49 33.29
CA LEU A 188 -8.45 -17.75 33.21
C LEU A 188 -9.08 -17.07 32.00
N ILE A 189 -8.64 -15.88 31.65
CA ILE A 189 -9.05 -15.19 30.41
C ILE A 189 -7.93 -15.36 29.38
N ARG A 190 -8.30 -15.84 28.20
CA ARG A 190 -7.35 -16.11 27.11
C ARG A 190 -7.89 -15.52 25.80
N ALA A 191 -7.08 -14.71 25.15
CA ALA A 191 -7.41 -14.23 23.82
C ALA A 191 -7.35 -15.38 22.79
N ASN A 192 -8.24 -15.35 21.82
CA ASN A 192 -8.18 -16.24 20.67
C ASN A 192 -6.97 -15.84 19.81
N LYS A 193 -6.29 -16.83 19.24
CA LYS A 193 -5.16 -16.58 18.34
C LYS A 193 -5.57 -15.94 17.00
N ASN A 194 -6.82 -16.10 16.58
CA ASN A 194 -7.32 -15.60 15.30
C ASN A 194 -7.99 -14.25 15.50
N LEU A 195 -7.62 -13.30 14.66
CA LEU A 195 -8.12 -11.93 14.60
C LEU A 195 -8.60 -11.63 13.19
N ILE A 196 -9.44 -10.61 13.04
CA ILE A 196 -9.75 -10.02 11.74
C ILE A 196 -9.32 -8.55 11.79
N VAL A 197 -8.45 -8.17 10.87
CA VAL A 197 -8.06 -6.77 10.69
C VAL A 197 -8.88 -6.18 9.57
N HIS A 198 -9.60 -5.11 9.86
CA HIS A 198 -10.40 -4.34 8.92
C HIS A 198 -9.77 -2.97 8.68
N PHE A 199 -9.99 -2.43 7.49
CA PHE A 199 -9.55 -1.08 7.16
C PHE A 199 -10.57 -0.39 6.26
N ASP A 200 -10.67 0.93 6.46
CA ASP A 200 -11.44 1.86 5.66
C ASP A 200 -10.55 3.09 5.45
N LEU A 201 -9.87 3.12 4.32
CA LEU A 201 -8.86 4.13 4.02
C LEU A 201 -9.37 5.11 2.98
N LEU A 202 -9.08 6.37 3.19
CA LEU A 202 -9.24 7.43 2.22
C LEU A 202 -7.87 7.78 1.64
N ALA A 203 -7.75 7.85 0.33
CA ALA A 203 -6.51 8.18 -0.36
C ALA A 203 -6.74 9.33 -1.34
N GLY A 204 -5.95 10.37 -1.22
CA GLY A 204 -5.99 11.54 -2.09
C GLY A 204 -4.68 11.76 -2.82
N ARG A 205 -4.75 12.42 -3.97
CA ARG A 205 -3.58 12.77 -4.75
C ARG A 205 -2.72 13.78 -3.98
N GLU A 206 -1.42 13.51 -3.87
CA GLU A 206 -0.47 14.45 -3.31
C GLU A 206 -0.27 15.61 -4.28
N GLU A 207 -0.64 16.82 -3.87
CA GLU A 207 -0.37 18.02 -4.67
C GLU A 207 1.13 18.31 -4.67
N LYS A 208 1.73 18.39 -5.86
CA LYS A 208 3.12 18.86 -5.97
C LYS A 208 3.14 20.33 -5.53
N ILE A 209 3.69 20.59 -4.35
CA ILE A 209 4.02 21.96 -3.93
C ILE A 209 5.12 22.44 -4.87
N VAL A 210 4.75 23.18 -5.91
CA VAL A 210 5.71 23.92 -6.74
C VAL A 210 6.30 25.00 -5.86
N LYS A 211 7.46 24.75 -5.26
CA LYS A 211 8.26 25.81 -4.63
C LYS A 211 8.70 26.76 -5.73
N ASN A 212 7.96 27.85 -5.92
CA ASN A 212 8.46 28.99 -6.67
C ASN A 212 9.67 29.53 -5.91
N SER A 213 10.87 29.14 -6.33
CA SER A 213 12.10 29.81 -5.93
C SER A 213 12.11 31.19 -6.61
N LYS A 214 11.87 32.23 -5.83
CA LYS A 214 12.19 33.61 -6.20
C LYS A 214 13.68 33.84 -6.10
#